data_845af37ce0df043eb7d1640f6d81937b
#
_entry.id   845af37ce0df043eb7d1640f6d81937b
#
_cell.length_a   1.000
_cell.length_b   1.000
_cell.length_c   1.000
_cell.angle_alpha   90.00
_cell.angle_beta   90.00
_cell.angle_gamma   90.00
#
_symmetry.space_group_name_H-M   'P 1'
#
loop_
_entity.id
_entity.type
_entity.pdbx_description
1 polymer ?
#
loop_
_entity_poly.entity_id
_entity_poly.type
_entity_poly.pdbx_seq_one_letter_code
_entity_poly.pdbx_strand_id
1 'polypeptide(L)'
;IVDATDQVLGRLGAKVAKLLRGKYKPNFTPHVDCGDNVIIINADKVKMTGNKWTDKVYLSYTGYPGGQREMTPARLQAKPNGDDRLLRKVVKGMLPKNKLGAKLLSNMYVYAGSEHKHDAQNPKSIDINLLK
;
A
#
# COMPACT_ATOMS: atom_id res chain seq x y z
N ILE A 1 -10.62 4.07 -7.40
CA ILE A 1 -9.52 3.34 -8.07
C ILE A 1 -8.32 4.25 -8.21
N VAL A 2 -7.14 3.67 -8.00
CA VAL A 2 -5.84 4.32 -8.13
C VAL A 2 -4.98 3.51 -9.09
N ASP A 3 -4.47 4.15 -10.13
CA ASP A 3 -3.52 3.53 -11.04
C ASP A 3 -2.09 3.70 -10.50
N ALA A 4 -1.38 2.59 -10.33
CA ALA A 4 -0.01 2.56 -9.84
C ALA A 4 1.05 2.65 -10.95
N THR A 5 0.65 2.71 -12.21
CA THR A 5 1.56 2.75 -13.35
C THR A 5 2.54 3.92 -13.22
N ASP A 6 3.83 3.61 -13.30
CA ASP A 6 4.94 4.57 -13.21
C ASP A 6 5.01 5.40 -11.92
N GLN A 7 4.19 5.09 -10.92
CA GLN A 7 4.19 5.79 -9.64
C GLN A 7 5.35 5.32 -8.75
N VAL A 8 5.98 6.26 -8.06
CA VAL A 8 7.00 5.94 -7.06
C VAL A 8 6.34 5.33 -5.82
N LEU A 9 6.75 4.12 -5.45
CA LEU A 9 6.15 3.31 -4.39
C LEU A 9 5.91 4.08 -3.08
N GLY A 10 6.91 4.86 -2.62
CA GLY A 10 6.78 5.61 -1.37
C GLY A 10 5.75 6.73 -1.45
N ARG A 11 5.72 7.47 -2.57
CA ARG A 11 4.75 8.55 -2.80
C ARG A 11 3.32 8.00 -2.96
N LEU A 12 3.18 6.93 -3.73
CA LEU A 12 1.93 6.18 -3.87
C LEU A 12 1.41 5.74 -2.49
N GLY A 13 2.24 5.07 -1.71
CA GLY A 13 1.88 4.59 -0.37
C GLY A 13 1.44 5.69 0.58
N ALA A 14 2.11 6.85 0.57
CA ALA A 14 1.75 7.97 1.43
C ALA A 14 0.36 8.55 1.10
N LYS A 15 0.03 8.68 -0.17
CA LYS A 15 -1.28 9.18 -0.62
C LYS A 15 -2.39 8.16 -0.37
N VAL A 16 -2.13 6.88 -0.65
CA VAL A 16 -3.05 5.78 -0.33
C VAL A 16 -3.32 5.71 1.18
N ALA A 17 -2.31 5.86 2.03
CA ALA A 17 -2.49 5.88 3.48
C ALA A 17 -3.37 7.06 3.95
N LYS A 18 -3.25 8.24 3.32
CA LYS A 18 -4.14 9.38 3.60
C LYS A 18 -5.59 9.10 3.19
N LEU A 19 -5.82 8.46 2.03
CA LEU A 19 -7.16 8.04 1.57
C LEU A 19 -7.78 7.01 2.51
N LEU A 20 -7.06 5.96 2.86
CA LEU A 20 -7.50 4.91 3.78
C LEU A 20 -7.86 5.48 5.17
N ARG A 21 -7.11 6.49 5.62
CA ARG A 21 -7.36 7.15 6.89
C ARG A 21 -8.47 8.20 6.83
N GLY A 22 -8.84 8.65 5.63
CA GLY A 22 -9.88 9.67 5.43
C GLY A 22 -9.43 11.10 5.68
N LYS A 23 -8.12 11.39 5.61
CA LYS A 23 -7.58 12.73 5.89
C LYS A 23 -7.97 13.82 4.87
N TYR A 24 -8.55 13.45 3.75
CA TYR A 24 -9.07 14.38 2.76
C TYR A 24 -10.51 14.82 3.04
N LYS A 25 -11.17 14.20 4.01
CA LYS A 25 -12.55 14.53 4.39
C LYS A 25 -12.58 15.58 5.50
N PRO A 26 -13.52 16.56 5.44
CA PRO A 26 -13.63 17.59 6.47
C PRO A 26 -14.05 17.05 7.85
N ASN A 27 -14.74 15.91 7.87
CA ASN A 27 -15.21 15.24 9.09
C ASN A 27 -14.21 14.22 9.66
N PHE A 28 -12.94 14.32 9.27
CA PHE A 28 -11.91 13.41 9.77
C PHE A 28 -11.82 13.42 11.29
N THR A 29 -11.92 12.24 11.90
CA THR A 29 -11.79 12.01 13.33
C THR A 29 -10.76 10.91 13.59
N PRO A 30 -9.68 11.15 14.37
CA PRO A 30 -8.55 10.20 14.48
C PRO A 30 -8.91 8.83 15.07
N HIS A 31 -9.94 8.73 15.90
CA HIS A 31 -10.34 7.50 16.59
C HIS A 31 -11.45 6.71 15.88
N VAL A 32 -11.96 7.23 14.78
CA VAL A 32 -13.02 6.61 13.97
C VAL A 32 -12.50 6.28 12.58
N ASP A 33 -13.01 5.19 12.00
CA ASP A 33 -12.75 4.83 10.59
C ASP A 33 -13.57 5.75 9.67
N CYS A 34 -12.95 6.83 9.23
CA CYS A 34 -13.52 7.78 8.26
C CYS A 34 -12.99 7.58 6.83
N GLY A 35 -12.20 6.53 6.62
CA GLY A 35 -11.51 6.27 5.36
C GLY A 35 -12.39 5.74 4.25
N ASP A 36 -11.79 5.58 3.09
CA ASP A 36 -12.40 4.99 1.91
C ASP A 36 -11.78 3.63 1.60
N ASN A 37 -12.52 2.79 0.87
CA ASN A 37 -11.94 1.60 0.27
C ASN A 37 -11.11 2.02 -0.96
N VAL A 38 -9.88 1.55 -1.05
CA VAL A 38 -8.96 1.91 -2.13
C VAL A 38 -8.60 0.67 -2.92
N ILE A 39 -8.81 0.74 -4.23
CA ILE A 39 -8.44 -0.30 -5.19
C ILE A 39 -7.22 0.21 -5.95
N ILE A 40 -6.12 -0.54 -5.88
CA ILE A 40 -4.88 -0.23 -6.61
C ILE A 40 -4.78 -1.20 -7.77
N ILE A 41 -4.65 -0.68 -8.99
CA ILE A 41 -4.45 -1.46 -10.21
C ILE A 41 -3.04 -1.24 -10.76
N ASN A 42 -2.59 -2.13 -11.65
CA ASN A 42 -1.24 -2.12 -12.25
C ASN A 42 -0.11 -2.09 -11.20
N ALA A 43 -0.26 -2.84 -10.13
CA ALA A 43 0.72 -2.87 -9.03
C ALA A 43 2.09 -3.44 -9.45
N ASP A 44 2.14 -4.21 -10.54
CA ASP A 44 3.36 -4.72 -11.16
C ASP A 44 4.25 -3.63 -11.77
N LYS A 45 3.66 -2.48 -12.15
CA LYS A 45 4.34 -1.36 -12.84
C LYS A 45 4.81 -0.24 -11.90
N VAL A 46 4.81 -0.49 -10.61
CA VAL A 46 5.29 0.46 -9.60
C VAL A 46 6.80 0.66 -9.72
N LYS A 47 7.26 1.90 -9.59
CA LYS A 47 8.67 2.26 -9.66
C LYS A 47 9.30 2.53 -8.29
N MET A 48 10.58 2.25 -8.20
CA MET A 48 11.45 2.72 -7.11
C MET A 48 12.62 3.50 -7.71
N THR A 49 13.02 4.58 -7.04
CA THR A 49 14.16 5.40 -7.48
C THR A 49 15.49 4.78 -7.05
N GLY A 50 16.53 4.93 -7.89
CA GLY A 50 17.86 4.38 -7.62
C GLY A 50 17.86 2.86 -7.52
N ASN A 51 18.81 2.32 -6.77
CA ASN A 51 19.00 0.87 -6.60
C ASN A 51 18.18 0.27 -5.44
N LYS A 52 17.09 0.91 -5.03
CA LYS A 52 16.29 0.47 -3.87
C LYS A 52 15.68 -0.91 -4.02
N TRP A 53 15.50 -1.40 -5.23
CA TRP A 53 15.01 -2.77 -5.46
C TRP A 53 15.91 -3.84 -4.85
N THR A 54 17.22 -3.62 -4.89
CA THR A 54 18.24 -4.56 -4.39
C THR A 54 18.85 -4.13 -3.07
N ASP A 55 19.05 -2.83 -2.87
CA ASP A 55 19.82 -2.30 -1.73
C ASP A 55 18.96 -2.09 -0.49
N LYS A 56 17.66 -1.79 -0.68
CA LYS A 56 16.75 -1.62 0.46
C LYS A 56 16.46 -2.96 1.11
N VAL A 57 16.62 -3.01 2.44
CA VAL A 57 16.35 -4.22 3.23
C VAL A 57 15.19 -3.98 4.19
N TYR A 58 14.22 -4.88 4.14
CA TYR A 58 13.15 -4.98 5.14
C TYR A 58 13.54 -6.01 6.20
N LEU A 59 13.68 -5.54 7.43
CA LEU A 59 14.00 -6.40 8.56
C LEU A 59 12.74 -6.96 9.21
N SER A 60 12.79 -8.22 9.62
CA SER A 60 11.79 -8.86 10.46
C SER A 60 12.47 -9.76 11.49
N TYR A 61 11.84 -9.94 12.63
CA TYR A 61 12.38 -10.75 13.72
C TYR A 61 11.37 -11.80 14.17
N THR A 62 11.80 -13.04 14.30
CA THR A 62 10.92 -14.17 14.63
C THR A 62 10.70 -14.35 16.13
N GLY A 63 11.46 -13.65 16.99
CA GLY A 63 11.40 -13.78 18.45
C GLY A 63 12.38 -14.83 19.02
N TYR A 64 13.10 -15.56 18.19
CA TYR A 64 14.09 -16.55 18.61
C TYR A 64 15.52 -16.01 18.46
N PRO A 65 16.53 -16.53 19.22
CA PRO A 65 17.94 -16.19 19.03
C PRO A 65 18.35 -16.41 17.57
N GLY A 66 19.01 -15.42 16.94
CA GLY A 66 19.38 -15.46 15.52
C GLY A 66 18.21 -15.37 14.54
N GLY A 67 17.02 -14.99 15.01
CA GLY A 67 15.79 -14.96 14.22
C GLY A 67 15.59 -13.70 13.36
N GLN A 68 16.61 -12.86 13.18
CA GLN A 68 16.54 -11.74 12.28
C GLN A 68 16.49 -12.23 10.81
N ARG A 69 15.53 -11.74 10.08
CA ARG A 69 15.37 -12.05 8.65
C ARG A 69 15.39 -10.77 7.83
N GLU A 70 16.04 -10.86 6.68
CA GLU A 70 16.20 -9.77 5.74
C GLU A 70 15.50 -10.10 4.43
N MET A 71 14.84 -9.11 3.85
CA MET A 71 14.13 -9.25 2.57
C MET A 71 14.28 -7.98 1.76
N THR A 72 14.74 -8.10 0.52
CA THR A 72 14.76 -6.98 -0.41
C THR A 72 13.40 -6.83 -1.12
N PRO A 73 13.05 -5.63 -1.61
CA PRO A 73 11.82 -5.43 -2.40
C PRO A 73 11.71 -6.37 -3.59
N ALA A 74 12.80 -6.58 -4.34
CA ALA A 74 12.83 -7.50 -5.48
C ALA A 74 12.50 -8.95 -5.09
N ARG A 75 13.07 -9.44 -3.99
CA ARG A 75 12.77 -10.79 -3.45
C ARG A 75 11.35 -10.90 -2.92
N LEU A 76 10.80 -9.80 -2.40
CA LEU A 76 9.41 -9.78 -1.93
C LEU A 76 8.43 -9.82 -3.09
N GLN A 77 8.70 -9.06 -4.15
CA GLN A 77 7.88 -9.03 -5.37
C GLN A 77 7.88 -10.37 -6.12
N ALA A 78 9.01 -11.09 -6.13
CA ALA A 78 9.12 -12.40 -6.76
C ALA A 78 8.29 -13.53 -6.09
N LYS A 79 7.76 -13.28 -4.89
CA LYS A 79 6.90 -14.24 -4.19
C LYS A 79 5.47 -14.24 -4.77
N PRO A 80 4.69 -15.32 -4.58
CA PRO A 80 3.27 -15.31 -4.92
C PRO A 80 2.56 -14.12 -4.29
N ASN A 81 1.77 -13.38 -5.08
CA ASN A 81 1.14 -12.10 -4.68
C ASN A 81 2.15 -11.07 -4.16
N GLY A 82 3.35 -11.02 -4.76
CA GLY A 82 4.44 -10.17 -4.28
C GLY A 82 4.13 -8.68 -4.34
N ASP A 83 3.41 -8.23 -5.37
CA ASP A 83 3.01 -6.83 -5.54
C ASP A 83 2.07 -6.38 -4.42
N ASP A 84 1.07 -7.20 -4.07
CA ASP A 84 0.18 -6.93 -2.93
C ASP A 84 0.98 -6.89 -1.61
N ARG A 85 1.86 -7.86 -1.39
CA ARG A 85 2.69 -7.92 -0.18
C ARG A 85 3.61 -6.71 -0.04
N LEU A 86 4.21 -6.26 -1.13
CA LEU A 86 5.11 -5.11 -1.15
C LEU A 86 4.34 -3.82 -0.80
N LEU A 87 3.23 -3.56 -1.48
CA LEU A 87 2.40 -2.39 -1.24
C LEU A 87 1.81 -2.39 0.17
N ARG A 88 1.27 -3.52 0.64
CA ARG A 88 0.76 -3.64 2.02
C ARG A 88 1.83 -3.40 3.05
N LYS A 89 3.04 -3.89 2.85
CA LYS A 89 4.16 -3.66 3.78
C LYS A 89 4.50 -2.17 3.89
N VAL A 90 4.55 -1.46 2.77
CA VAL A 90 4.85 -0.03 2.74
C VAL A 90 3.72 0.79 3.38
N VAL A 91 2.47 0.55 2.98
CA VAL A 91 1.30 1.28 3.52
C VAL A 91 1.08 0.98 5.00
N LYS A 92 1.26 -0.26 5.45
CA LYS A 92 1.20 -0.64 6.87
C LYS A 92 2.16 0.17 7.73
N GLY A 93 3.36 0.44 7.23
CA GLY A 93 4.34 1.30 7.92
C GLY A 93 3.91 2.77 8.04
N MET A 94 3.00 3.23 7.19
CA MET A 94 2.48 4.60 7.15
C MET A 94 1.15 4.78 7.89
N LEU A 95 0.48 3.69 8.23
CA LEU A 95 -0.74 3.68 9.01
C LEU A 95 -0.44 3.61 10.53
N PRO A 96 -1.39 4.01 11.39
CA PRO A 96 -1.25 3.87 12.84
C PRO A 96 -1.01 2.40 13.24
N LYS A 97 -0.14 2.18 14.22
CA LYS A 97 0.20 0.84 14.73
C LYS A 97 -0.75 0.41 15.85
N ASN A 98 -2.05 0.33 15.53
CA ASN A 98 -3.11 -0.07 16.46
C ASN A 98 -4.18 -0.91 15.76
N LYS A 99 -5.20 -1.32 16.47
CA LYS A 99 -6.33 -2.10 15.92
C LYS A 99 -7.04 -1.36 14.78
N LEU A 100 -7.23 -0.04 14.92
CA LEU A 100 -7.82 0.79 13.86
C LEU A 100 -6.96 0.79 12.60
N GLY A 101 -5.64 0.94 12.72
CA GLY A 101 -4.72 0.88 11.59
C GLY A 101 -4.74 -0.46 10.86
N ALA A 102 -4.89 -1.57 11.59
CA ALA A 102 -5.05 -2.90 10.98
C ALA A 102 -6.37 -3.01 10.19
N LYS A 103 -7.46 -2.45 10.71
CA LYS A 103 -8.76 -2.39 10.03
C LYS A 103 -8.69 -1.52 8.78
N LEU A 104 -8.05 -0.35 8.85
CA LEU A 104 -7.85 0.54 7.70
C LEU A 104 -7.06 -0.16 6.58
N LEU A 105 -6.04 -0.94 6.92
CA LEU A 105 -5.27 -1.70 5.94
C LEU A 105 -6.10 -2.77 5.22
N SER A 106 -7.12 -3.32 5.85
CA SER A 106 -8.02 -4.29 5.21
C SER A 106 -8.90 -3.68 4.11
N ASN A 107 -9.09 -2.36 4.13
CA ASN A 107 -9.84 -1.62 3.11
C ASN A 107 -9.03 -1.35 1.83
N MET A 108 -7.81 -1.87 1.74
CA MET A 108 -6.95 -1.76 0.57
C MET A 108 -6.96 -3.04 -0.24
N TYR A 109 -7.32 -2.93 -1.52
CA TYR A 109 -7.34 -4.02 -2.49
C TYR A 109 -6.29 -3.75 -3.55
N VAL A 110 -5.44 -4.73 -3.84
CA VAL A 110 -4.33 -4.59 -4.79
C VAL A 110 -4.44 -5.63 -5.87
N TYR A 111 -4.33 -5.18 -7.11
CA TYR A 111 -4.34 -6.01 -8.31
C TYR A 111 -3.08 -5.74 -9.13
N ALA A 112 -2.41 -6.80 -9.56
CA ALA A 112 -1.19 -6.70 -10.37
C ALA A 112 -1.48 -6.09 -11.74
N GLY A 113 -2.58 -6.51 -12.38
CA GLY A 113 -3.01 -6.00 -13.69
C GLY A 113 -4.02 -4.86 -13.61
N SER A 114 -4.62 -4.56 -14.75
CA SER A 114 -5.66 -3.52 -14.87
C SER A 114 -7.06 -3.99 -14.46
N GLU A 115 -7.29 -5.31 -14.42
CA GLU A 115 -8.60 -5.87 -14.10
C GLU A 115 -8.82 -5.97 -12.59
N HIS A 116 -10.03 -5.66 -12.14
CA HIS A 116 -10.45 -5.78 -10.74
C HIS A 116 -11.84 -6.39 -10.62
N LYS A 117 -12.19 -6.90 -9.44
CA LYS A 117 -13.47 -7.60 -9.19
C LYS A 117 -14.57 -6.69 -8.60
N HIS A 118 -14.41 -5.38 -8.71
CA HIS A 118 -15.27 -4.40 -8.01
C HIS A 118 -16.12 -3.55 -8.96
N ASP A 119 -16.42 -4.04 -10.17
CA ASP A 119 -17.18 -3.28 -11.17
C ASP A 119 -18.59 -2.92 -10.70
N ALA A 120 -19.25 -3.84 -10.00
CA ALA A 120 -20.59 -3.63 -9.46
C ALA A 120 -20.67 -2.48 -8.44
N GLN A 121 -19.55 -2.10 -7.83
CA GLN A 121 -19.47 -1.01 -6.86
C GLN A 121 -19.26 0.36 -7.50
N ASN A 122 -19.08 0.43 -8.82
CA ASN A 122 -18.83 1.65 -9.58
C ASN A 122 -17.76 2.55 -8.95
N PRO A 123 -16.53 2.05 -8.72
CA PRO A 123 -15.50 2.81 -8.03
C PRO A 123 -15.06 4.01 -8.88
N LYS A 124 -14.84 5.15 -8.21
CA LYS A 124 -14.36 6.39 -8.86
C LYS A 124 -12.84 6.31 -9.05
N SER A 125 -12.37 6.66 -10.24
CA SER A 125 -10.95 6.80 -10.50
C SER A 125 -10.42 8.12 -9.91
N ILE A 126 -9.27 8.05 -9.27
CA ILE A 126 -8.58 9.21 -8.69
C ILE A 126 -7.15 9.25 -9.21
N ASP A 127 -6.77 10.38 -9.78
CA ASP A 127 -5.36 10.63 -10.11
C ASP A 127 -4.60 11.03 -8.84
N ILE A 128 -3.66 10.16 -8.48
CA ILE A 128 -2.80 10.39 -7.31
C ILE A 128 -1.96 11.66 -7.43
N ASN A 129 -1.57 12.05 -8.63
CA ASN A 129 -0.72 13.23 -8.83
C ASN A 129 -1.45 14.53 -8.46
N LEU A 130 -2.77 14.56 -8.55
CA LEU A 130 -3.59 15.71 -8.18
C LEU A 130 -3.83 15.81 -6.67
N LEU A 131 -3.60 14.76 -5.90
CA LEU A 131 -3.76 14.75 -4.45
C LEU A 131 -2.55 15.43 -3.77
N LYS A 132 -2.82 16.30 -2.81
CA LYS A 132 -1.80 16.99 -1.98
C LYS A 132 -1.34 16.16 -0.78
#